data_e6b7fbb37d701886d4de09c1a2c73c93
#
_entry.id   e6b7fbb37d701886d4de09c1a2c73c93
#
_cell.length_a   1.000
_cell.length_b   1.000
_cell.length_c   1.000
_cell.angle_alpha   90.00
_cell.angle_beta   90.00
_cell.angle_gamma   90.00
#
_symmetry.space_group_name_H-M   'P 1'
#
loop_
_entity.id
_entity.type
_entity.pdbx_description
1 polymer ?
#
loop_
_entity_poly.entity_id
_entity_poly.type
_entity_poly.pdbx_seq_one_letter_code
_entity_poly.pdbx_strand_id
1 'polypeptide(L)'
;MTGLLFLLPSTLFAGDSASTVAAINHAQQQITAYLDKLADLHCTESVVQQKLSPNGHVEVTQRARYDYLIMMSGSGNDFQLNESRIEAPSGHNKQAQLPMLVTNGVATVLLVFHPYYRDGFTFEAGGEEIVSGRPAIPVHFTHIAGRRTPAALALRGREYPLELQGTAWLDSQSGEVLKVDASLLHDMSDVGLRSLHIDVEYKAGEPSKDLGPLTLPALAVVDVATPRQRWRNTHTFDNYRGFSTDAQQDPNVKIRCANAAPNGTPDQPTSQDCNKEKQ
;
A
#
# COMPACT_ATOMS: atom_id res chain seq x y z
N MET A 1 -15.06 -0.38 -67.67
CA MET A 1 -14.43 -0.93 -66.45
C MET A 1 -14.89 -0.09 -65.29
N THR A 2 -15.91 -0.57 -64.56
CA THR A 2 -16.55 0.18 -63.47
C THR A 2 -16.06 -0.42 -62.13
N GLY A 3 -15.18 0.33 -61.42
CA GLY A 3 -14.62 -0.10 -60.14
C GLY A 3 -15.61 0.16 -59.01
N LEU A 4 -16.05 -0.89 -58.35
CA LEU A 4 -16.90 -0.85 -57.17
C LEU A 4 -16.04 -0.66 -55.90
N LEU A 5 -16.13 0.52 -55.27
CA LEU A 5 -15.41 0.86 -54.03
C LEU A 5 -16.23 0.33 -52.84
N PHE A 6 -15.76 -0.74 -52.17
CA PHE A 6 -16.32 -1.24 -50.90
C PHE A 6 -15.82 -0.38 -49.74
N LEU A 7 -16.68 0.47 -49.21
CA LEU A 7 -16.51 1.13 -47.90
C LEU A 7 -16.89 0.12 -46.80
N LEU A 8 -15.89 -0.36 -46.07
CA LEU A 8 -16.10 -1.11 -44.83
C LEU A 8 -16.47 -0.13 -43.69
N PRO A 9 -17.56 -0.36 -42.99
CA PRO A 9 -17.88 0.45 -41.80
C PRO A 9 -16.90 0.11 -40.69
N SER A 10 -16.08 1.09 -40.28
CA SER A 10 -15.31 1.02 -39.05
C SER A 10 -16.28 1.16 -37.87
N THR A 11 -16.65 0.06 -37.26
CA THR A 11 -17.36 0.07 -35.97
C THR A 11 -16.39 0.52 -34.90
N LEU A 12 -16.41 1.79 -34.55
CA LEU A 12 -15.85 2.31 -33.31
C LEU A 12 -16.61 1.66 -32.16
N PHE A 13 -15.96 0.72 -31.45
CA PHE A 13 -16.40 0.27 -30.14
C PHE A 13 -16.19 1.43 -29.16
N ALA A 14 -17.20 2.28 -29.03
CA ALA A 14 -17.37 3.11 -27.86
C ALA A 14 -17.74 2.15 -26.73
N GLY A 15 -16.76 1.71 -25.94
CA GLY A 15 -17.02 0.95 -24.71
C GLY A 15 -17.99 1.74 -23.86
N ASP A 16 -19.06 1.08 -23.43
CA ASP A 16 -20.22 1.65 -22.79
C ASP A 16 -19.76 2.38 -21.52
N SER A 17 -19.73 3.71 -21.55
CA SER A 17 -19.24 4.55 -20.42
C SER A 17 -20.00 4.28 -19.12
N ALA A 18 -21.25 3.84 -19.21
CA ALA A 18 -22.08 3.48 -18.06
C ALA A 18 -21.61 2.17 -17.40
N SER A 19 -21.19 1.16 -18.17
CA SER A 19 -20.69 -0.12 -17.64
C SER A 19 -19.34 0.08 -16.95
N THR A 20 -18.48 0.92 -17.51
CA THR A 20 -17.18 1.29 -16.92
C THR A 20 -17.35 2.01 -15.59
N VAL A 21 -18.24 2.99 -15.49
CA VAL A 21 -18.54 3.71 -14.24
C VAL A 21 -19.11 2.75 -13.19
N ALA A 22 -19.99 1.84 -13.57
CA ALA A 22 -20.55 0.84 -12.65
C ALA A 22 -19.45 -0.11 -12.12
N ALA A 23 -18.55 -0.57 -12.98
CA ALA A 23 -17.40 -1.42 -12.58
C ALA A 23 -16.47 -0.69 -11.60
N ILE A 24 -16.13 0.56 -11.86
CA ILE A 24 -15.29 1.38 -10.97
C ILE A 24 -15.98 1.58 -9.61
N ASN A 25 -17.27 1.93 -9.59
CA ASN A 25 -18.01 2.11 -8.34
C ASN A 25 -18.08 0.82 -7.53
N HIS A 26 -18.31 -0.32 -8.19
CA HIS A 26 -18.29 -1.63 -7.53
C HIS A 26 -16.92 -1.93 -6.94
N ALA A 27 -15.86 -1.73 -7.70
CA ALA A 27 -14.49 -1.89 -7.24
C ALA A 27 -14.19 -1.03 -6.00
N GLN A 28 -14.58 0.24 -6.02
CA GLN A 28 -14.36 1.15 -4.89
C GLN A 28 -15.08 0.68 -3.62
N GLN A 29 -16.30 0.17 -3.74
CA GLN A 29 -17.05 -0.39 -2.62
C GLN A 29 -16.33 -1.64 -2.05
N GLN A 30 -15.91 -2.55 -2.93
CA GLN A 30 -15.22 -3.77 -2.52
C GLN A 30 -13.87 -3.45 -1.84
N ILE A 31 -13.10 -2.51 -2.39
CA ILE A 31 -11.82 -2.10 -1.82
C ILE A 31 -12.02 -1.41 -0.46
N THR A 32 -13.05 -0.58 -0.30
CA THR A 32 -13.35 0.04 1.00
C THR A 32 -13.66 -1.03 2.05
N ALA A 33 -14.56 -1.97 1.74
CA ALA A 33 -14.89 -3.08 2.63
C ALA A 33 -13.68 -4.01 2.90
N TYR A 34 -12.79 -4.15 1.93
CA TYR A 34 -11.55 -4.88 2.08
C TYR A 34 -10.58 -4.18 3.04
N LEU A 35 -10.40 -2.86 2.89
CA LEU A 35 -9.51 -2.07 3.75
C LEU A 35 -10.00 -2.09 5.20
N ASP A 36 -11.32 -2.03 5.44
CA ASP A 36 -11.90 -2.17 6.79
C ASP A 36 -11.51 -3.52 7.42
N LYS A 37 -11.60 -4.61 6.64
CA LYS A 37 -11.18 -5.94 7.12
C LYS A 37 -9.66 -6.05 7.31
N LEU A 38 -8.87 -5.38 6.49
CA LEU A 38 -7.41 -5.39 6.61
C LEU A 38 -6.95 -4.72 7.90
N ALA A 39 -7.69 -3.72 8.39
CA ALA A 39 -7.42 -3.05 9.67
C ALA A 39 -7.61 -3.97 10.89
N ASP A 40 -8.36 -5.06 10.75
CA ASP A 40 -8.57 -6.05 11.81
C ASP A 40 -7.51 -7.17 11.80
N LEU A 41 -6.47 -7.03 10.99
CA LEU A 41 -5.45 -8.05 10.78
C LEU A 41 -4.08 -7.58 11.24
N HIS A 42 -3.32 -8.53 11.76
CA HIS A 42 -1.89 -8.42 11.87
C HIS A 42 -1.21 -9.58 11.13
N CYS A 43 0.03 -9.36 10.71
CA CYS A 43 0.80 -10.37 9.99
C CYS A 43 2.29 -10.26 10.30
N THR A 44 3.06 -11.23 9.83
CA THR A 44 4.52 -11.13 9.79
C THR A 44 4.93 -10.47 8.48
N GLU A 45 5.68 -9.36 8.58
CA GLU A 45 6.33 -8.73 7.43
C GLU A 45 7.83 -9.04 7.46
N SER A 46 8.34 -9.63 6.37
CA SER A 46 9.78 -9.81 6.15
C SER A 46 10.25 -8.85 5.07
N VAL A 47 11.23 -8.02 5.39
CA VAL A 47 11.74 -6.99 4.48
C VAL A 47 13.17 -7.28 4.09
N VAL A 48 13.44 -7.30 2.78
CA VAL A 48 14.79 -7.33 2.21
C VAL A 48 15.03 -6.00 1.52
N GLN A 49 15.92 -5.19 2.09
CA GLN A 49 16.33 -3.90 1.55
C GLN A 49 17.65 -4.04 0.82
N GLN A 50 17.69 -3.61 -0.43
CA GLN A 50 18.87 -3.67 -1.28
C GLN A 50 19.23 -2.28 -1.80
N LYS A 51 20.51 -1.94 -1.67
CA LYS A 51 21.12 -0.82 -2.36
C LYS A 51 21.79 -1.36 -3.62
N LEU A 52 21.50 -0.73 -4.75
CA LEU A 52 21.98 -1.16 -6.06
C LEU A 52 22.93 -0.12 -6.64
N SER A 53 23.96 -0.60 -7.34
CA SER A 53 24.79 0.25 -8.20
C SER A 53 23.98 0.79 -9.38
N PRO A 54 24.50 1.78 -10.14
CA PRO A 54 23.87 2.25 -11.38
C PRO A 54 23.62 1.13 -12.40
N ASN A 55 24.45 0.10 -12.41
CA ASN A 55 24.36 -1.05 -13.30
C ASN A 55 23.43 -2.17 -12.77
N GLY A 56 22.77 -1.95 -11.63
CA GLY A 56 21.81 -2.90 -11.05
C GLY A 56 22.43 -3.99 -10.19
N HIS A 57 23.76 -3.98 -9.94
CA HIS A 57 24.37 -4.93 -9.02
C HIS A 57 24.06 -4.58 -7.56
N VAL A 58 23.77 -5.60 -6.75
CA VAL A 58 23.51 -5.42 -5.32
C VAL A 58 24.82 -5.08 -4.60
N GLU A 59 24.89 -3.90 -3.99
CA GLU A 59 26.02 -3.45 -3.19
C GLU A 59 25.86 -3.80 -1.72
N VAL A 60 24.63 -3.63 -1.20
CA VAL A 60 24.30 -3.86 0.21
C VAL A 60 22.94 -4.54 0.30
N THR A 61 22.81 -5.48 1.22
CA THR A 61 21.53 -6.10 1.58
C THR A 61 21.33 -6.05 3.08
N GLN A 62 20.18 -5.58 3.52
CA GLN A 62 19.70 -5.66 4.90
C GLN A 62 18.40 -6.45 4.96
N ARG A 63 18.18 -7.15 6.07
CA ARG A 63 16.96 -7.92 6.31
C ARG A 63 16.40 -7.58 7.67
N ALA A 64 15.09 -7.41 7.72
CA ALA A 64 14.34 -7.19 8.96
C ALA A 64 13.06 -8.00 8.93
N ARG A 65 12.54 -8.31 10.10
CA ARG A 65 11.26 -8.99 10.28
C ARG A 65 10.45 -8.26 11.33
N TYR A 66 9.20 -8.01 11.01
CA TYR A 66 8.30 -7.24 11.85
C TYR A 66 7.01 -8.01 12.13
N ASP A 67 6.46 -7.79 13.31
CA ASP A 67 5.04 -7.96 13.54
C ASP A 67 4.35 -6.67 13.04
N TYR A 68 3.52 -6.80 12.01
CA TYR A 68 2.97 -5.70 11.23
C TYR A 68 1.46 -5.62 11.41
N LEU A 69 1.01 -4.44 11.74
CA LEU A 69 -0.39 -4.12 11.98
C LEU A 69 -0.76 -2.83 11.25
N ILE A 70 -1.90 -2.85 10.57
CA ILE A 70 -2.53 -1.67 9.99
C ILE A 70 -3.68 -1.25 10.89
N MET A 71 -3.71 0.02 11.28
CA MET A 71 -4.79 0.62 12.04
C MET A 71 -5.39 1.76 11.24
N MET A 72 -6.67 1.66 10.92
CA MET A 72 -7.43 2.73 10.30
C MET A 72 -8.41 3.29 11.31
N SER A 73 -8.50 4.60 11.41
CA SER A 73 -9.40 5.28 12.33
C SER A 73 -9.99 6.53 11.70
N GLY A 74 -11.13 6.96 12.23
CA GLY A 74 -11.86 8.11 11.74
C GLY A 74 -12.72 7.81 10.51
N SER A 75 -13.38 8.85 9.98
CA SER A 75 -14.23 8.77 8.81
C SER A 75 -14.24 10.10 8.06
N GLY A 76 -14.50 10.06 6.76
CA GLY A 76 -14.58 11.27 5.95
C GLY A 76 -13.29 12.08 5.99
N ASN A 77 -13.35 13.31 6.51
CA ASN A 77 -12.21 14.22 6.56
C ASN A 77 -11.19 13.94 7.69
N ASP A 78 -11.57 13.11 8.65
CA ASP A 78 -10.74 12.76 9.82
C ASP A 78 -10.08 11.38 9.67
N PHE A 79 -10.05 10.84 8.45
CA PHE A 79 -9.44 9.54 8.17
C PHE A 79 -7.95 9.55 8.49
N GLN A 80 -7.52 8.58 9.28
CA GLN A 80 -6.12 8.36 9.65
C GLN A 80 -5.74 6.91 9.41
N LEU A 81 -4.59 6.72 8.78
CA LEU A 81 -3.94 5.43 8.64
C LEU A 81 -2.68 5.43 9.49
N ASN A 82 -2.57 4.46 10.38
CA ASN A 82 -1.38 4.22 11.17
C ASN A 82 -0.88 2.80 10.91
N GLU A 83 0.41 2.67 10.66
CA GLU A 83 1.08 1.39 10.58
C GLU A 83 1.93 1.17 11.83
N SER A 84 1.85 0.00 12.40
CA SER A 84 2.74 -0.42 13.49
C SER A 84 3.66 -1.52 12.98
N ARG A 85 4.96 -1.35 13.19
CA ARG A 85 6.00 -2.34 12.93
C ARG A 85 6.77 -2.58 14.21
N ILE A 86 6.54 -3.71 14.83
CA ILE A 86 7.29 -4.16 16.00
C ILE A 86 8.38 -5.10 15.49
N GLU A 87 9.63 -4.70 15.64
CA GLU A 87 10.76 -5.52 15.20
C GLU A 87 10.83 -6.80 16.04
N ALA A 88 10.80 -7.94 15.37
CA ALA A 88 11.00 -9.22 16.03
C ALA A 88 12.40 -9.27 16.66
N PRO A 89 12.57 -9.82 17.89
CA PRO A 89 13.87 -9.92 18.51
C PRO A 89 14.85 -10.68 17.60
N SER A 90 15.68 -9.97 16.89
CA SER A 90 16.77 -10.57 16.12
C SER A 90 17.93 -10.85 17.05
N GLY A 91 18.34 -12.13 17.14
CA GLY A 91 19.54 -12.50 17.87
C GLY A 91 20.73 -11.68 17.39
N HIS A 92 21.27 -10.89 18.28
CA HIS A 92 22.57 -10.21 18.32
C HIS A 92 23.39 -10.17 17.02
N ASN A 93 22.99 -9.36 16.05
CA ASN A 93 23.94 -8.80 15.09
C ASN A 93 23.63 -7.29 14.98
N LYS A 94 24.34 -6.51 15.82
CA LYS A 94 24.48 -5.07 15.60
C LYS A 94 25.38 -4.87 14.38
N GLN A 95 24.91 -5.28 13.22
CA GLN A 95 25.48 -4.82 11.97
C GLN A 95 25.25 -3.30 11.93
N ALA A 96 26.34 -2.53 11.74
CA ALA A 96 26.23 -1.08 11.62
C ALA A 96 25.07 -0.78 10.65
N GLN A 97 24.02 -0.13 11.13
CA GLN A 97 22.87 0.21 10.31
C GLN A 97 23.35 1.24 9.28
N LEU A 98 23.59 0.76 8.08
CA LEU A 98 23.83 1.64 6.95
C LEU A 98 22.54 2.40 6.62
N PRO A 99 22.62 3.67 6.19
CA PRO A 99 21.43 4.40 5.80
C PRO A 99 20.78 3.73 4.59
N MET A 100 19.66 3.07 4.83
CA MET A 100 18.85 2.43 3.81
C MET A 100 17.56 3.23 3.59
N LEU A 101 16.97 3.09 2.42
CA LEU A 101 15.65 3.62 2.15
C LEU A 101 14.61 2.75 2.85
N VAL A 102 13.81 3.34 3.71
CA VAL A 102 12.68 2.67 4.36
C VAL A 102 11.42 2.93 3.53
N THR A 103 10.70 1.86 3.22
CA THR A 103 9.40 1.93 2.54
C THR A 103 8.31 1.39 3.46
N ASN A 104 7.24 2.15 3.61
CA ASN A 104 6.07 1.82 4.43
C ASN A 104 4.81 1.86 3.55
N GLY A 105 3.70 1.35 4.05
CA GLY A 105 2.40 1.53 3.43
C GLY A 105 2.17 0.81 2.12
N VAL A 106 3.08 -0.09 1.72
CA VAL A 106 2.94 -0.79 0.43
C VAL A 106 1.72 -1.69 0.39
N ALA A 107 1.30 -2.26 1.54
CA ALA A 107 0.06 -3.03 1.64
C ALA A 107 -1.19 -2.14 1.48
N THR A 108 -1.05 -0.84 1.67
CA THR A 108 -2.15 0.14 1.64
C THR A 108 -2.15 1.03 0.40
N VAL A 109 -1.40 0.70 -0.64
CA VAL A 109 -1.42 1.41 -1.94
C VAL A 109 -2.84 1.50 -2.53
N LEU A 110 -3.73 0.59 -2.16
CA LEU A 110 -5.15 0.59 -2.51
C LEU A 110 -5.93 1.77 -1.94
N LEU A 111 -5.39 2.53 -1.00
CA LEU A 111 -6.03 3.74 -0.50
C LEU A 111 -6.35 4.77 -1.59
N VAL A 112 -5.75 4.67 -2.77
CA VAL A 112 -6.13 5.48 -3.94
C VAL A 112 -7.63 5.34 -4.28
N PHE A 113 -8.23 4.19 -3.95
CA PHE A 113 -9.66 3.92 -4.14
C PHE A 113 -10.52 4.30 -2.94
N HIS A 114 -9.94 4.58 -1.78
CA HIS A 114 -10.68 4.93 -0.56
C HIS A 114 -11.43 6.25 -0.73
N PRO A 115 -12.67 6.41 -0.23
CA PRO A 115 -13.47 7.63 -0.39
C PRO A 115 -12.73 8.93 -0.02
N TYR A 116 -11.83 8.88 0.93
CA TYR A 116 -11.01 10.04 1.36
C TYR A 116 -10.01 10.50 0.30
N TYR A 117 -9.48 9.59 -0.53
CA TYR A 117 -8.44 9.90 -1.52
C TYR A 117 -8.93 9.84 -2.97
N ARG A 118 -9.99 9.08 -3.26
CA ARG A 118 -10.42 8.76 -4.63
C ARG A 118 -10.68 9.99 -5.50
N ASP A 119 -11.16 11.09 -4.91
CA ASP A 119 -11.40 12.35 -5.64
C ASP A 119 -10.10 13.04 -6.08
N GLY A 120 -8.96 12.52 -5.65
CA GLY A 120 -7.62 12.90 -6.10
C GLY A 120 -7.14 12.15 -7.32
N PHE A 121 -7.95 11.22 -7.87
CA PHE A 121 -7.55 10.37 -8.99
C PHE A 121 -8.63 10.31 -10.07
N THR A 122 -8.19 10.12 -11.32
CA THR A 122 -9.05 9.64 -12.40
C THR A 122 -8.93 8.13 -12.49
N PHE A 123 -10.01 7.45 -12.91
CA PHE A 123 -10.06 6.00 -13.04
C PHE A 123 -10.62 5.61 -14.40
N GLU A 124 -10.01 4.59 -15.02
CA GLU A 124 -10.44 4.01 -16.30
C GLU A 124 -10.40 2.49 -16.20
N ALA A 125 -11.50 1.80 -16.52
CA ALA A 125 -11.52 0.35 -16.57
C ALA A 125 -11.13 -0.15 -17.97
N GLY A 126 -10.25 -1.15 -18.01
CA GLY A 126 -9.88 -1.86 -19.24
C GLY A 126 -10.75 -3.08 -19.53
N GLY A 127 -10.42 -3.79 -20.61
CA GLY A 127 -11.04 -5.07 -20.91
C GLY A 127 -10.57 -6.18 -19.95
N GLU A 128 -11.41 -7.23 -19.80
CA GLU A 128 -11.05 -8.38 -18.97
C GLU A 128 -9.80 -9.09 -19.50
N GLU A 129 -8.89 -9.48 -18.60
CA GLU A 129 -7.68 -10.26 -18.88
C GLU A 129 -7.44 -11.31 -17.79
N ILE A 130 -6.46 -12.21 -17.98
CA ILE A 130 -6.14 -13.25 -17.00
C ILE A 130 -4.94 -12.81 -16.16
N VAL A 131 -5.14 -12.71 -14.84
CA VAL A 131 -4.09 -12.40 -13.86
C VAL A 131 -4.04 -13.52 -12.82
N SER A 132 -2.88 -14.12 -12.63
CA SER A 132 -2.68 -15.26 -11.71
C SER A 132 -3.68 -16.42 -11.92
N GLY A 133 -4.10 -16.63 -13.18
CA GLY A 133 -5.07 -17.68 -13.55
C GLY A 133 -6.54 -17.33 -13.27
N ARG A 134 -6.85 -16.09 -12.88
CA ARG A 134 -8.21 -15.59 -12.63
C ARG A 134 -8.56 -14.51 -13.64
N PRO A 135 -9.82 -14.45 -14.13
CA PRO A 135 -10.30 -13.33 -14.94
C PRO A 135 -10.32 -12.05 -14.10
N ALA A 136 -9.76 -10.98 -14.64
CA ALA A 136 -9.58 -9.73 -13.92
C ALA A 136 -9.88 -8.53 -14.82
N ILE A 137 -10.41 -7.47 -14.22
CA ILE A 137 -10.62 -6.18 -14.85
C ILE A 137 -9.50 -5.24 -14.38
N PRO A 138 -8.62 -4.76 -15.28
CA PRO A 138 -7.66 -3.73 -14.95
C PRO A 138 -8.38 -2.39 -14.76
N VAL A 139 -8.12 -1.74 -13.63
CA VAL A 139 -8.56 -0.37 -13.34
C VAL A 139 -7.33 0.52 -13.26
N HIS A 140 -7.16 1.35 -14.28
CA HIS A 140 -6.09 2.34 -14.33
C HIS A 140 -6.45 3.53 -13.45
N PHE A 141 -5.49 4.06 -12.72
CA PHE A 141 -5.64 5.26 -11.91
C PHE A 141 -4.52 6.25 -12.18
N THR A 142 -4.84 7.55 -12.19
CA THR A 142 -3.87 8.62 -12.37
C THR A 142 -4.19 9.77 -11.43
N HIS A 143 -3.19 10.23 -10.68
CA HIS A 143 -3.34 11.33 -9.73
C HIS A 143 -3.66 12.66 -10.45
N ILE A 144 -4.55 13.44 -9.87
CA ILE A 144 -4.90 14.80 -10.32
C ILE A 144 -4.04 15.78 -9.54
N ALA A 145 -3.23 16.56 -10.25
CA ALA A 145 -2.30 17.51 -9.64
C ALA A 145 -2.96 18.42 -8.58
N GLY A 146 -2.30 18.58 -7.45
CA GLY A 146 -2.77 19.40 -6.33
C GLY A 146 -3.90 18.80 -5.48
N ARG A 147 -4.32 17.58 -5.77
CA ARG A 147 -5.28 16.83 -4.96
C ARG A 147 -4.58 15.97 -3.91
N ARG A 148 -5.36 15.38 -2.99
CA ARG A 148 -4.83 14.47 -1.97
C ARG A 148 -4.30 13.19 -2.59
N THR A 149 -3.20 12.69 -2.03
CA THR A 149 -2.63 11.39 -2.37
C THR A 149 -2.32 10.62 -1.08
N PRO A 150 -2.45 9.28 -1.06
CA PRO A 150 -2.14 8.49 0.13
C PRO A 150 -0.64 8.25 0.34
N ALA A 151 0.21 8.66 -0.60
CA ALA A 151 1.63 8.40 -0.58
C ALA A 151 2.45 9.68 -0.44
N ALA A 152 3.52 9.62 0.34
CA ALA A 152 4.44 10.75 0.51
C ALA A 152 5.90 10.27 0.64
N LEU A 153 6.83 11.10 0.19
CA LEU A 153 8.25 10.97 0.47
C LEU A 153 8.59 11.78 1.73
N ALA A 154 8.98 11.09 2.80
CA ALA A 154 9.51 11.76 3.99
C ALA A 154 11.01 12.01 3.84
N LEU A 155 11.42 13.26 3.81
CA LEU A 155 12.81 13.65 3.67
C LEU A 155 13.15 14.82 4.59
N ARG A 156 14.12 14.66 5.50
CA ARG A 156 14.61 15.69 6.43
C ARG A 156 13.48 16.34 7.24
N GLY A 157 12.53 15.53 7.73
CA GLY A 157 11.41 16.01 8.53
C GLY A 157 10.32 16.75 7.75
N ARG A 158 10.34 16.66 6.42
CA ARG A 158 9.27 17.16 5.54
C ARG A 158 8.67 16.02 4.75
N GLU A 159 7.37 16.13 4.47
CA GLU A 159 6.66 15.20 3.60
C GLU A 159 6.38 15.88 2.27
N TYR A 160 6.65 15.13 1.20
CA TYR A 160 6.40 15.54 -0.17
C TYR A 160 5.38 14.58 -0.76
N PRO A 161 4.15 15.04 -1.06
CA PRO A 161 3.12 14.19 -1.67
C PRO A 161 3.63 13.57 -2.96
N LEU A 162 3.36 12.27 -3.15
CA LEU A 162 3.73 11.53 -4.35
C LEU A 162 2.53 11.46 -5.29
N GLU A 163 2.70 11.97 -6.50
CA GLU A 163 1.72 11.82 -7.57
C GLU A 163 1.90 10.46 -8.23
N LEU A 164 0.94 9.56 -8.02
CA LEU A 164 0.99 8.19 -8.50
C LEU A 164 0.08 7.96 -9.71
N GLN A 165 0.50 7.09 -10.58
CA GLN A 165 -0.31 6.45 -11.60
C GLN A 165 -0.11 4.94 -11.53
N GLY A 166 -1.08 4.17 -12.01
CA GLY A 166 -0.93 2.72 -11.98
C GLY A 166 -2.16 1.96 -12.43
N THR A 167 -2.16 0.66 -12.15
CA THR A 167 -3.23 -0.26 -12.46
C THR A 167 -3.46 -1.18 -11.27
N ALA A 168 -4.72 -1.36 -10.89
CA ALA A 168 -5.16 -2.41 -10.01
C ALA A 168 -5.97 -3.43 -10.80
N TRP A 169 -5.64 -4.72 -10.68
CA TRP A 169 -6.38 -5.81 -11.29
C TRP A 169 -7.35 -6.39 -10.28
N LEU A 170 -8.62 -6.31 -10.61
CA LEU A 170 -9.72 -6.76 -9.78
C LEU A 170 -10.32 -8.02 -10.37
N ASP A 171 -10.47 -9.06 -9.58
CA ASP A 171 -11.20 -10.26 -10.00
C ASP A 171 -12.58 -9.88 -10.52
N SER A 172 -12.92 -10.32 -11.73
CA SER A 172 -14.16 -9.90 -12.40
C SER A 172 -15.42 -10.45 -11.74
N GLN A 173 -15.31 -11.49 -10.91
CA GLN A 173 -16.43 -12.13 -10.24
C GLN A 173 -16.60 -11.63 -8.80
N SER A 174 -15.51 -11.60 -8.03
CA SER A 174 -15.55 -11.24 -6.60
C SER A 174 -15.25 -9.76 -6.33
N GLY A 175 -14.60 -9.05 -7.26
CA GLY A 175 -14.10 -7.69 -7.06
C GLY A 175 -12.86 -7.62 -6.16
N GLU A 176 -12.30 -8.76 -5.75
CA GLU A 176 -11.08 -8.80 -4.94
C GLU A 176 -9.87 -8.30 -5.74
N VAL A 177 -8.93 -7.69 -5.04
CA VAL A 177 -7.69 -7.23 -5.66
C VAL A 177 -6.74 -8.41 -5.85
N LEU A 178 -6.22 -8.59 -7.05
CA LEU A 178 -5.24 -9.62 -7.41
C LEU A 178 -3.82 -9.07 -7.49
N LYS A 179 -3.68 -7.86 -8.00
CA LYS A 179 -2.40 -7.19 -8.21
C LYS A 179 -2.58 -5.67 -8.24
N VAL A 180 -1.57 -4.94 -7.80
CA VAL A 180 -1.44 -3.49 -8.05
C VAL A 180 -0.04 -3.22 -8.57
N ASP A 181 0.04 -2.44 -9.65
CA ASP A 181 1.26 -1.85 -10.17
C ASP A 181 1.10 -0.33 -10.13
N ALA A 182 2.03 0.38 -9.49
CA ALA A 182 1.97 1.82 -9.37
C ALA A 182 3.35 2.44 -9.60
N SER A 183 3.37 3.62 -10.17
CA SER A 183 4.59 4.37 -10.40
C SER A 183 4.38 5.86 -10.15
N LEU A 184 5.49 6.57 -9.99
CA LEU A 184 5.49 8.01 -9.93
C LEU A 184 5.01 8.58 -11.28
N LEU A 185 4.05 9.49 -11.26
CA LEU A 185 3.49 10.12 -12.47
C LEU A 185 4.53 11.06 -13.12
N HIS A 186 5.26 11.81 -12.29
CA HIS A 186 6.33 12.72 -12.71
C HIS A 186 7.54 12.54 -11.81
N ASP A 187 8.75 12.76 -12.34
CA ASP A 187 9.94 12.79 -11.51
C ASP A 187 9.87 13.97 -10.51
N MET A 188 10.54 13.81 -9.38
CA MET A 188 10.68 14.83 -8.34
C MET A 188 12.18 15.11 -8.14
N SER A 189 12.88 15.42 -9.23
CA SER A 189 14.34 15.60 -9.24
C SER A 189 14.81 16.75 -8.38
N ASP A 190 13.95 17.75 -8.09
CA ASP A 190 14.18 18.85 -7.16
C ASP A 190 14.37 18.38 -5.71
N VAL A 191 13.69 17.31 -5.30
CA VAL A 191 13.88 16.65 -3.99
C VAL A 191 14.74 15.40 -4.08
N GLY A 192 15.26 15.08 -5.27
CA GLY A 192 16.18 13.97 -5.51
C GLY A 192 15.51 12.63 -5.78
N LEU A 193 14.20 12.58 -6.07
CA LEU A 193 13.50 11.36 -6.46
C LEU A 193 13.30 11.34 -7.97
N ARG A 194 13.93 10.39 -8.67
CA ARG A 194 13.83 10.25 -10.12
C ARG A 194 12.72 9.29 -10.55
N SER A 195 12.59 8.17 -9.86
CA SER A 195 11.53 7.22 -10.10
C SER A 195 11.17 6.45 -8.85
N LEU A 196 9.90 6.08 -8.77
CA LEU A 196 9.34 5.11 -7.82
C LEU A 196 8.47 4.16 -8.62
N HIS A 197 8.61 2.86 -8.34
CA HIS A 197 7.73 1.82 -8.86
C HIS A 197 7.37 0.88 -7.72
N ILE A 198 6.09 0.51 -7.63
CA ILE A 198 5.52 -0.37 -6.61
C ILE A 198 4.76 -1.47 -7.33
N ASP A 199 5.10 -2.71 -7.07
CA ASP A 199 4.37 -3.89 -7.54
C ASP A 199 3.90 -4.68 -6.32
N VAL A 200 2.59 -4.93 -6.19
CA VAL A 200 2.00 -5.67 -5.08
C VAL A 200 1.18 -6.83 -5.59
N GLU A 201 1.53 -8.04 -5.19
CA GLU A 201 0.79 -9.26 -5.47
C GLU A 201 -0.04 -9.66 -4.25
N TYR A 202 -1.28 -10.08 -4.52
CA TYR A 202 -2.23 -10.53 -3.52
C TYR A 202 -2.50 -12.03 -3.69
N LYS A 203 -2.71 -12.74 -2.58
CA LYS A 203 -3.02 -14.17 -2.57
C LYS A 203 -4.20 -14.45 -1.66
N ALA A 204 -4.97 -15.47 -2.01
CA ALA A 204 -6.03 -15.97 -1.15
C ALA A 204 -5.45 -16.49 0.17
N GLY A 205 -6.11 -16.16 1.27
CA GLY A 205 -5.79 -16.61 2.62
C GLY A 205 -7.04 -16.71 3.48
N GLU A 206 -6.93 -17.40 4.60
CA GLU A 206 -7.98 -17.53 5.60
C GLU A 206 -7.42 -17.06 6.95
N PRO A 207 -7.38 -15.74 7.21
CA PRO A 207 -6.73 -15.18 8.39
C PRO A 207 -7.44 -15.54 9.69
N SER A 208 -8.76 -15.72 9.66
CA SER A 208 -9.56 -16.23 10.76
C SER A 208 -10.88 -16.80 10.25
N LYS A 209 -11.54 -17.61 11.09
CA LYS A 209 -12.86 -18.18 10.76
C LYS A 209 -13.94 -17.12 10.62
N ASP A 210 -13.83 -16.03 11.37
CA ASP A 210 -14.84 -14.96 11.40
C ASP A 210 -14.76 -14.05 10.17
N LEU A 211 -13.56 -13.85 9.62
CA LEU A 211 -13.34 -13.04 8.44
C LEU A 211 -13.55 -13.80 7.12
N GLY A 212 -13.50 -15.15 7.20
CA GLY A 212 -13.60 -16.02 6.03
C GLY A 212 -12.41 -15.88 5.07
N PRO A 213 -12.53 -16.41 3.84
CA PRO A 213 -11.51 -16.26 2.81
C PRO A 213 -11.37 -14.79 2.40
N LEU A 214 -10.14 -14.34 2.25
CA LEU A 214 -9.80 -12.98 1.89
C LEU A 214 -8.53 -12.98 1.03
N THR A 215 -8.49 -12.13 0.02
CA THR A 215 -7.27 -11.94 -0.78
C THR A 215 -6.37 -10.92 -0.09
N LEU A 216 -5.16 -11.32 0.30
CA LEU A 216 -4.26 -10.55 1.17
C LEU A 216 -2.95 -10.23 0.46
N PRO A 217 -2.30 -9.09 0.74
CA PRO A 217 -0.96 -8.82 0.25
C PRO A 217 -0.03 -9.98 0.57
N ALA A 218 0.74 -10.43 -0.38
CA ALA A 218 1.68 -11.53 -0.20
C ALA A 218 3.11 -11.10 -0.49
N LEU A 219 3.29 -10.30 -1.52
CA LEU A 219 4.57 -9.78 -1.96
C LEU A 219 4.41 -8.34 -2.40
N ALA A 220 5.32 -7.47 -1.98
CA ALA A 220 5.45 -6.13 -2.55
C ALA A 220 6.92 -5.85 -2.89
N VAL A 221 7.14 -5.30 -4.08
CA VAL A 221 8.46 -4.86 -4.52
C VAL A 221 8.39 -3.36 -4.76
N VAL A 222 9.32 -2.62 -4.15
CA VAL A 222 9.44 -1.17 -4.30
C VAL A 222 10.81 -0.85 -4.87
N ASP A 223 10.84 -0.36 -6.09
CA ASP A 223 12.04 0.14 -6.75
C ASP A 223 12.07 1.67 -6.72
N VAL A 224 13.17 2.22 -6.21
CA VAL A 224 13.36 3.66 -6.11
C VAL A 224 14.69 4.06 -6.72
N ALA A 225 14.69 5.12 -7.52
CA ALA A 225 15.89 5.69 -8.07
C ALA A 225 16.04 7.18 -7.74
N THR A 226 17.25 7.55 -7.38
CA THR A 226 17.73 8.94 -7.32
C THR A 226 18.80 9.16 -8.39
N PRO A 227 19.31 10.38 -8.62
CA PRO A 227 20.39 10.60 -9.57
C PRO A 227 21.67 9.81 -9.29
N ARG A 228 21.87 9.37 -8.02
CA ARG A 228 23.12 8.74 -7.59
C ARG A 228 22.96 7.30 -7.13
N GLN A 229 21.77 6.86 -6.76
CA GLN A 229 21.55 5.56 -6.13
C GLN A 229 20.22 4.95 -6.53
N ARG A 230 20.16 3.62 -6.46
CA ARG A 230 18.94 2.85 -6.66
C ARG A 230 18.75 1.94 -5.45
N TRP A 231 17.50 1.73 -5.06
CA TRP A 231 17.11 0.80 -4.00
C TRP A 231 16.01 -0.11 -4.51
N ARG A 232 16.03 -1.34 -4.01
CA ARG A 232 14.93 -2.29 -4.13
C ARG A 232 14.59 -2.80 -2.75
N ASN A 233 13.36 -2.62 -2.33
CA ASN A 233 12.83 -3.19 -1.11
C ASN A 233 11.79 -4.24 -1.48
N THR A 234 11.98 -5.45 -0.94
CA THR A 234 11.04 -6.56 -1.12
C THR A 234 10.41 -6.86 0.22
N HIS A 235 9.09 -6.79 0.28
CA HIS A 235 8.26 -7.06 1.44
C HIS A 235 7.50 -8.35 1.18
N THR A 236 7.60 -9.32 2.09
CA THR A 236 6.82 -10.55 2.05
C THR A 236 5.93 -10.57 3.29
N PHE A 237 4.63 -10.79 3.08
CA PHE A 237 3.63 -10.82 4.14
C PHE A 237 3.12 -12.23 4.31
N ASP A 238 3.18 -12.75 5.53
CA ASP A 238 2.72 -14.09 5.88
C ASP A 238 2.11 -14.14 7.28
N ASN A 239 1.56 -15.30 7.67
CA ASN A 239 1.00 -15.54 9.00
C ASN A 239 -0.06 -14.53 9.42
N TYR A 240 -0.97 -14.20 8.51
CA TYR A 240 -2.10 -13.35 8.81
C TYR A 240 -2.99 -13.93 9.91
N ARG A 241 -3.39 -13.07 10.86
CA ARG A 241 -4.26 -13.44 11.97
C ARG A 241 -5.25 -12.31 12.24
N GLY A 242 -6.48 -12.67 12.60
CA GLY A 242 -7.46 -11.70 13.08
C GLY A 242 -7.04 -11.10 14.43
N PHE A 243 -7.34 -9.82 14.60
CA PHE A 243 -7.19 -9.16 15.88
C PHE A 243 -8.36 -9.58 16.77
N SER A 244 -8.16 -10.54 17.66
CA SER A 244 -9.19 -10.89 18.64
C SER A 244 -9.01 -10.02 19.87
N THR A 245 -10.05 -9.27 20.23
CA THR A 245 -10.11 -8.50 21.48
C THR A 245 -10.18 -9.41 22.72
N ASP A 246 -10.32 -10.73 22.52
CA ASP A 246 -10.32 -11.75 23.58
C ASP A 246 -8.93 -12.24 23.98
N ALA A 247 -7.87 -11.72 23.40
CA ALA A 247 -6.53 -11.99 23.87
C ALA A 247 -6.41 -11.47 25.32
N GLN A 248 -6.54 -12.38 26.29
CA GLN A 248 -6.11 -12.15 27.65
C GLN A 248 -4.77 -11.42 27.60
N GLN A 249 -4.73 -10.21 28.11
CA GLN A 249 -3.53 -9.40 28.23
C GLN A 249 -2.46 -10.30 28.85
N ASP A 250 -1.43 -10.64 28.06
CA ASP A 250 -0.22 -11.22 28.63
C ASP A 250 0.33 -10.18 29.61
N PRO A 251 0.32 -10.46 30.94
CA PRO A 251 0.71 -9.47 31.93
C PRO A 251 2.17 -9.05 31.85
N ASN A 252 2.95 -9.65 30.92
CA ASN A 252 4.35 -9.36 30.70
C ASN A 252 4.63 -8.44 29.51
N VAL A 253 3.63 -8.09 28.70
CA VAL A 253 3.81 -7.11 27.61
C VAL A 253 3.76 -5.70 28.18
N LYS A 254 4.90 -5.14 28.50
CA LYS A 254 5.04 -3.71 28.77
C LYS A 254 4.90 -2.93 27.47
N ILE A 255 3.71 -2.41 27.20
CA ILE A 255 3.49 -1.46 26.11
C ILE A 255 4.30 -0.20 26.46
N ARG A 256 5.41 0.01 25.75
CA ARG A 256 6.09 1.30 25.74
C ARG A 256 5.36 2.17 24.75
N CYS A 257 4.59 3.13 25.25
CA CYS A 257 4.08 4.21 24.41
C CYS A 257 5.28 4.90 23.72
N ALA A 258 5.41 4.77 22.40
CA ALA A 258 6.43 5.49 21.65
C ALA A 258 6.07 6.97 21.71
N ASN A 259 6.87 7.74 22.42
CA ASN A 259 6.71 9.17 22.56
C ASN A 259 6.89 9.89 21.25
N ALA A 260 5.97 10.81 20.99
CA ALA A 260 6.04 11.86 19.99
C ALA A 260 7.37 12.63 20.05
N ALA A 261 7.70 13.24 18.91
CA ALA A 261 8.88 13.99 18.56
C ALA A 261 9.52 14.88 19.66
N PRO A 262 10.83 15.11 19.57
CA PRO A 262 11.56 15.95 20.51
C PRO A 262 11.44 17.43 20.10
N ASN A 263 10.46 18.15 20.61
CA ASN A 263 10.55 19.61 20.73
C ASN A 263 9.75 20.04 21.95
N GLY A 264 10.49 20.44 22.98
CA GLY A 264 10.01 20.64 24.31
C GLY A 264 9.14 21.84 24.55
N THR A 265 8.25 21.65 25.52
CA THR A 265 7.87 22.61 26.55
C THR A 265 7.65 21.84 27.86
N PRO A 266 8.00 22.40 29.01
CA PRO A 266 8.06 21.66 30.27
C PRO A 266 6.71 21.63 30.95
N ASP A 267 5.91 20.59 30.67
CA ASP A 267 4.83 20.09 31.51
C ASP A 267 4.42 18.73 30.95
N GLN A 268 5.21 17.69 31.31
CA GLN A 268 4.88 16.30 30.95
C GLN A 268 4.23 15.60 32.13
N PRO A 269 3.09 14.90 31.95
CA PRO A 269 2.63 13.91 32.90
C PRO A 269 3.61 12.73 32.96
N THR A 270 4.02 12.41 34.16
CA THR A 270 4.91 11.30 34.45
C THR A 270 4.21 9.97 34.18
N SER A 271 4.99 8.94 33.88
CA SER A 271 4.62 7.56 33.49
C SER A 271 3.66 6.79 34.46
N GLN A 272 3.02 7.47 35.39
CA GLN A 272 2.05 6.92 36.35
C GLN A 272 0.58 7.10 35.94
N ASP A 273 0.28 7.91 34.89
CA ASP A 273 -1.11 8.27 34.55
C ASP A 273 -1.80 7.32 33.55
N CYS A 274 -1.08 6.37 32.94
CA CYS A 274 -1.69 5.38 32.04
C CYS A 274 -2.52 4.29 32.74
N ASN A 275 -2.53 4.26 34.07
CA ASN A 275 -3.20 3.19 34.82
C ASN A 275 -4.45 3.64 35.64
N LYS A 276 -4.94 4.87 35.43
CA LYS A 276 -6.01 5.44 36.27
C LYS A 276 -7.38 5.61 35.62
N GLU A 277 -7.59 5.16 34.39
CA GLU A 277 -8.93 5.19 33.77
C GLU A 277 -9.55 3.81 33.62
N LYS A 278 -9.68 3.07 34.71
CA LYS A 278 -10.67 1.97 34.88
C LYS A 278 -10.97 1.78 36.34
N GLN A 279 -11.89 2.57 36.85
CA GLN A 279 -12.81 2.18 37.93
C GLN A 279 -14.21 2.66 37.56
#